data_a2aec36e0f16823fbbf6851651553223
#
_entry.id   a2aec36e0f16823fbbf6851651553223
#
_cell.length_a   1.000
_cell.length_b   1.000
_cell.length_c   1.000
_cell.angle_alpha   90.00
_cell.angle_beta   90.00
_cell.angle_gamma   90.00
#
_symmetry.space_group_name_H-M   'P 1'
#
loop_
_entity.id
_entity.type
_entity.pdbx_description
1 polymer ?
#
loop_
_entity_poly.entity_id
_entity_poly.type
_entity_poly.pdbx_seq_one_letter_code
_entity_poly.pdbx_strand_id
1 'polypeptide(L)'
;MNTRPSKIVCVGRSYAEHAQELGNAIPDSPVLFIKPPSSLISLEDGITWSKNLGNLHHECELTLRLDQPLKNETDPQKALEAIGAVTL
;
A
#
# COMPACT_ATOMS: atom_id res chain seq x y z
N MET A 1 13.71 12.17 8.04
CA MET A 1 14.04 11.01 8.87
C MET A 1 13.77 9.74 8.08
N ASN A 2 14.82 8.97 7.85
CA ASN A 2 14.73 7.75 7.03
C ASN A 2 14.42 6.54 7.91
N THR A 3 13.23 6.51 8.46
CA THR A 3 12.78 5.36 9.24
C THR A 3 12.16 4.34 8.31
N ARG A 4 12.74 3.14 8.28
CA ARG A 4 12.14 2.05 7.50
C ARG A 4 10.87 1.57 8.21
N PRO A 5 9.81 1.27 7.48
CA PRO A 5 8.62 0.73 8.10
C PRO A 5 8.86 -0.67 8.65
N SER A 6 8.15 -1.03 9.72
CA SER A 6 8.17 -2.39 10.25
C SER A 6 7.28 -3.33 9.45
N LYS A 7 6.30 -2.79 8.77
CA LYS A 7 5.41 -3.53 7.88
C LYS A 7 4.78 -2.59 6.84
N ILE A 8 4.38 -3.17 5.74
CA ILE A 8 3.66 -2.47 4.67
C ILE A 8 2.35 -3.22 4.48
N VAL A 9 1.24 -2.55 4.79
CA VAL A 9 -0.10 -3.12 4.62
C VAL A 9 -0.71 -2.51 3.37
N CYS A 10 -1.16 -3.34 2.46
CA CYS A 10 -1.73 -2.93 1.19
C CYS A 10 -3.22 -3.23 1.15
N VAL A 11 -3.96 -2.37 0.46
CA VAL A 11 -5.39 -2.56 0.24
C VAL A 11 -5.59 -2.89 -1.23
N GLY A 12 -5.96 -4.14 -1.50
CA GLY A 12 -6.23 -4.58 -2.86
C GLY A 12 -7.62 -4.18 -3.32
N ARG A 13 -7.76 -3.99 -4.65
CA ARG A 13 -9.05 -3.70 -5.31
C ARG A 13 -9.76 -2.47 -4.76
N SER A 14 -9.00 -1.51 -4.21
CA SER A 14 -9.56 -0.29 -3.62
C SER A 14 -9.94 0.76 -4.67
N TYR A 15 -9.40 0.64 -5.87
CA TYR A 15 -9.70 1.53 -6.98
C TYR A 15 -10.66 0.82 -7.94
N ALA A 16 -11.91 1.27 -7.97
CA ALA A 16 -12.98 0.59 -8.69
C ALA A 16 -12.69 0.37 -10.18
N GLU A 17 -12.16 1.38 -10.86
CA GLU A 17 -11.82 1.28 -12.29
C GLU A 17 -10.77 0.20 -12.55
N HIS A 18 -9.74 0.15 -11.71
CA HIS A 18 -8.69 -0.86 -11.85
C HIS A 18 -9.23 -2.27 -11.62
N ALA A 19 -10.10 -2.46 -10.64
CA ALA A 19 -10.74 -3.74 -10.38
C ALA A 19 -11.56 -4.19 -11.58
N GLN A 20 -12.30 -3.28 -12.22
CA GLN A 20 -13.10 -3.57 -13.41
C GLN A 20 -12.22 -3.93 -14.61
N GLU A 21 -11.11 -3.22 -14.83
CA GLU A 21 -10.15 -3.50 -15.90
C GLU A 21 -9.59 -4.91 -15.81
N LEU A 22 -9.37 -5.40 -14.60
CA LEU A 22 -8.87 -6.75 -14.35
C LEU A 22 -9.99 -7.81 -14.34
N GLY A 23 -11.24 -7.42 -14.56
CA GLY A 23 -12.37 -8.33 -14.50
C GLY A 23 -12.75 -8.77 -13.09
N ASN A 24 -12.29 -8.04 -12.08
CA ASN A 24 -12.59 -8.32 -10.68
C ASN A 24 -13.82 -7.55 -10.21
N ALA A 25 -14.62 -8.16 -9.34
CA ALA A 25 -15.71 -7.48 -8.68
C ALA A 25 -15.17 -6.48 -7.64
N ILE A 26 -15.91 -5.39 -7.41
CA ILE A 26 -15.61 -4.47 -6.32
C ILE A 26 -15.98 -5.17 -5.00
N PRO A 27 -15.03 -5.36 -4.07
CA PRO A 27 -15.32 -6.07 -2.83
C PRO A 27 -16.15 -5.24 -1.87
N ASP A 28 -16.99 -5.91 -1.06
CA ASP A 28 -17.79 -5.27 0.00
C ASP A 28 -16.94 -4.85 1.20
N SER A 29 -15.81 -5.50 1.39
CA SER A 29 -14.87 -5.18 2.48
C SER A 29 -13.45 -5.10 1.91
N PRO A 30 -12.54 -4.36 2.58
CA PRO A 30 -11.18 -4.22 2.10
C PRO A 30 -10.47 -5.57 1.99
N VAL A 31 -9.77 -5.77 0.87
CA VAL A 31 -8.86 -6.91 0.69
C VAL A 31 -7.48 -6.45 1.14
N LEU A 32 -6.98 -7.01 2.22
CA LEU A 32 -5.70 -6.62 2.79
C LEU A 32 -4.63 -7.67 2.51
N PHE A 33 -3.44 -7.20 2.21
CA PHE A 33 -2.27 -8.05 2.10
C PHE A 33 -1.03 -7.30 2.59
N ILE A 34 0.04 -8.03 2.83
CA ILE A 34 1.26 -7.49 3.44
C ILE A 34 2.42 -7.69 2.48
N LYS A 35 3.25 -6.64 2.38
CA LYS A 35 4.56 -6.74 1.73
C LYS A 35 5.64 -6.61 2.79
N PRO A 36 6.75 -7.37 2.68
CA PRO A 36 7.85 -7.23 3.62
C PRO A 36 8.53 -5.86 3.47
N PRO A 37 9.11 -5.32 4.54
CA PRO A 37 9.85 -4.05 4.42
C PRO A 37 10.98 -4.10 3.40
N SER A 38 11.54 -5.26 3.14
CA SER A 38 12.58 -5.46 2.13
C SER A 38 12.12 -5.20 0.69
N SER A 39 10.81 -5.11 0.44
CA SER A 39 10.28 -4.78 -0.88
C SER A 39 10.36 -3.28 -1.18
N LEU A 40 10.63 -2.46 -0.17
CA LEU A 40 10.74 -1.02 -0.33
C LEU A 40 12.08 -0.66 -0.97
N ILE A 41 12.03 0.10 -2.06
CA ILE A 41 13.22 0.59 -2.74
C ILE A 41 13.18 2.10 -2.86
N SER A 42 14.35 2.72 -3.02
CA SER A 42 14.44 4.13 -3.36
C SER A 42 14.21 4.31 -4.87
N LEU A 43 13.49 5.36 -5.24
CA LEU A 43 13.30 5.71 -6.65
C LEU A 43 14.63 5.97 -7.36
N GLU A 44 15.63 6.46 -6.63
CA GLU A 44 16.96 6.75 -7.18
C GLU A 44 17.70 5.49 -7.60
N ASP A 45 17.43 4.37 -6.94
CA ASP A 45 18.08 3.09 -7.24
C ASP A 45 17.47 2.40 -8.47
N GLY A 46 16.30 2.83 -8.91
CA GLY A 46 15.60 2.22 -10.03
C GLY A 46 15.06 0.85 -9.70
N ILE A 47 14.48 0.20 -10.71
CA ILE A 47 13.88 -1.12 -10.58
C ILE A 47 14.66 -2.11 -11.42
N THR A 48 15.13 -3.19 -10.79
CA THR A 48 15.73 -4.32 -11.48
C THR A 48 14.67 -5.38 -11.71
N TRP A 49 14.47 -5.76 -12.97
CA TRP A 49 13.43 -6.71 -13.34
C TRP A 49 13.98 -7.81 -14.24
N SER A 50 13.60 -9.05 -13.94
CA SER A 50 13.97 -10.20 -14.76
C SER A 50 12.80 -10.60 -15.65
N LYS A 51 13.06 -10.90 -16.91
CA LYS A 51 12.05 -11.39 -17.86
C LYS A 51 11.36 -12.67 -17.37
N ASN A 52 12.03 -13.44 -16.55
CA ASN A 52 11.48 -14.69 -16.01
C ASN A 52 10.35 -14.47 -14.99
N LEU A 53 10.20 -13.24 -14.49
CA LEU A 53 9.17 -12.89 -13.52
C LEU A 53 7.84 -12.45 -14.17
N GLY A 54 7.78 -12.45 -15.51
CA GLY A 54 6.59 -12.03 -16.23
C GLY A 54 6.53 -10.52 -16.47
N ASN A 55 5.33 -10.02 -16.69
CA ASN A 55 5.13 -8.62 -16.98
C ASN A 55 5.17 -7.77 -15.71
N LEU A 56 5.88 -6.66 -15.77
CA LEU A 56 5.91 -5.67 -14.69
C LEU A 56 4.80 -4.64 -14.93
N HIS A 57 3.97 -4.44 -13.91
CA HIS A 57 2.94 -3.39 -13.90
C HIS A 57 3.33 -2.33 -12.90
N HIS A 58 3.08 -1.08 -13.24
CA HIS A 58 3.22 0.03 -12.30
C HIS A 58 1.85 0.40 -11.75
N GLU A 59 1.83 0.83 -10.50
CA GLU A 59 0.63 1.34 -9.84
C GLU A 59 1.00 2.61 -9.10
N CYS A 60 0.07 3.55 -9.07
CA CYS A 60 0.22 4.79 -8.32
C CYS A 60 -0.90 4.84 -7.30
N GLU A 61 -0.55 4.68 -6.04
CA GLU A 61 -1.53 4.59 -4.95
C GLU A 61 -1.24 5.56 -3.84
N LEU A 62 -2.31 6.06 -3.23
CA LEU A 62 -2.20 6.88 -2.03
C LEU A 62 -1.60 6.05 -0.91
N THR A 63 -0.52 6.53 -0.34
CA THR A 63 0.20 5.84 0.72
C THR A 63 0.19 6.67 1.99
N LEU A 64 -0.13 6.04 3.10
CA LEU A 64 -0.18 6.66 4.41
C LEU A 64 0.92 6.09 5.30
N ARG A 65 1.64 6.96 5.99
CA ARG A 65 2.58 6.54 7.03
C ARG A 65 1.91 6.70 8.38
N LEU A 66 1.85 5.61 9.15
CA LEU A 66 1.32 5.65 10.51
C LEU A 66 2.46 5.86 11.49
N ASP A 67 2.39 6.90 12.29
CA ASP A 67 3.41 7.27 13.26
C ASP A 67 3.04 6.89 14.68
N GLN A 68 1.83 6.37 14.88
CA GLN A 68 1.34 5.88 16.18
C GLN A 68 0.73 4.50 16.00
N PRO A 69 0.85 3.63 17.01
CA PRO A 69 0.22 2.31 16.93
C PRO A 69 -1.30 2.42 16.93
N LEU A 70 -1.94 1.59 16.11
CA LEU A 70 -3.39 1.44 16.08
C LEU A 70 -3.71 -0.02 16.34
N LYS A 71 -4.63 -0.25 17.27
CA LYS A 71 -5.11 -1.58 17.57
C LYS A 71 -6.59 -1.51 17.97
N ASN A 72 -7.43 -2.21 17.20
CA ASN A 72 -8.86 -2.27 17.45
C ASN A 72 -9.52 -0.88 17.55
N GLU A 73 -8.99 0.11 16.81
CA GLU A 73 -9.53 1.45 16.82
C GLU A 73 -10.80 1.51 15.98
N THR A 74 -11.89 1.93 16.59
CA THR A 74 -13.21 2.04 15.95
C THR A 74 -13.59 3.48 15.64
N ASP A 75 -12.86 4.48 16.18
CA ASP A 75 -13.11 5.88 15.91
C ASP A 75 -12.27 6.35 14.72
N PRO A 76 -12.90 6.71 13.58
CA PRO A 76 -12.16 7.17 12.42
C PRO A 76 -11.29 8.40 12.69
N GLN A 77 -11.73 9.30 13.57
CA GLN A 77 -10.97 10.50 13.91
C GLN A 77 -9.65 10.15 14.60
N LYS A 78 -9.67 9.20 15.52
CA LYS A 78 -8.45 8.73 16.18
C LYS A 78 -7.51 8.01 15.22
N ALA A 79 -8.07 7.25 14.27
CA ALA A 79 -7.29 6.61 13.23
C ALA A 79 -6.57 7.65 12.35
N LEU A 80 -7.27 8.72 11.97
CA LEU A 80 -6.68 9.82 11.19
C LEU A 80 -5.55 10.52 11.93
N GLU A 81 -5.65 10.68 13.23
CA GLU A 81 -4.62 11.30 14.04
C GLU A 81 -3.30 10.51 14.08
N ALA A 82 -3.35 9.23 13.78
CA ALA A 82 -2.15 8.38 13.70
C ALA A 82 -1.34 8.60 12.41
N ILE A 83 -1.93 9.24 11.41
CA ILE A 83 -1.27 9.48 10.13
C ILE A 83 -0.26 10.61 10.28
N GLY A 84 1.01 10.31 10.01
CA GLY A 84 2.08 11.29 10.08
C GLY A 84 2.50 11.86 8.73
N ALA A 85 2.20 11.15 7.64
CA ALA A 85 2.51 11.62 6.29
C ALA A 85 1.63 10.93 5.26
N VAL A 86 1.44 11.61 4.13
CA VAL A 86 0.69 11.10 2.97
C VAL A 86 1.53 11.33 1.72
N THR A 87 1.61 10.33 0.85
CA THR A 87 2.33 10.42 -0.41
C THR A 87 1.65 9.55 -1.48
N LEU A 88 2.15 9.66 -2.69
CA LEU A 88 1.80 8.75 -3.79
C LEU A 88 2.93 7.80 -4.06
#